data_39b65f45bd10ee81d429d0931e105196
#
_entry.id   39b65f45bd10ee81d429d0931e105196
#
_cell.length_a   1.000
_cell.length_b   1.000
_cell.length_c   1.000
_cell.angle_alpha   90.00
_cell.angle_beta   90.00
_cell.angle_gamma   90.00
#
_symmetry.space_group_name_H-M   'P 1'
#
loop_
_entity.id
_entity.type
_entity.pdbx_description
1 polymer ?
#
loop_
_entity_poly.entity_id
_entity_poly.type
_entity_poly.pdbx_seq_one_letter_code
_entity_poly.pdbx_strand_id
1 'polypeptide(L)'
;MPNLRIVSDNAVSRAATLVASTTAGGLAAANLARDTKSNVHRATGTSVTYTLTWVAAEPIGCVALPFCNLSPTATMRVRAYASNGTTVLYDSGAGLACPAPALRPLGFTAAQAASAYAYGGGACARRWFSQVNAFKLVIDIVDTNNLQGYVEAACLVVGATWSPKYNASATSVSVIDRTEISRSAAGDQLADPGTISRKVPVDLRAMPEADRARFLDMVRNSRAYPVLLSVFPEDADLALERDFTIYGRRTKDSDIAYQFLGAYATTLEIEEI
;
A
#
# COMPACT_ATOMS: atom_id res chain seq x y z
N MET A 1 -10.94 -6.94 16.35
CA MET A 1 -9.94 -6.56 15.33
C MET A 1 -9.93 -7.62 14.24
N PRO A 2 -10.03 -7.27 12.97
CA PRO A 2 -9.78 -8.22 11.90
C PRO A 2 -8.31 -8.67 11.92
N ASN A 3 -8.03 -9.87 11.41
CA ASN A 3 -6.66 -10.37 11.30
C ASN A 3 -5.88 -9.58 10.23
N LEU A 4 -4.56 -9.65 10.29
CA LEU A 4 -3.69 -9.03 9.31
C LEU A 4 -4.11 -9.39 7.87
N ARG A 5 -3.87 -8.47 6.93
CA ARG A 5 -4.16 -8.68 5.50
C ARG A 5 -2.92 -8.44 4.65
N ILE A 6 -2.71 -9.31 3.68
CA ILE A 6 -1.61 -9.20 2.72
C ILE A 6 -2.18 -9.25 1.30
N VAL A 7 -1.70 -8.35 0.45
CA VAL A 7 -1.84 -8.41 -1.00
C VAL A 7 -0.46 -8.67 -1.57
N SER A 8 -0.22 -9.87 -2.05
CA SER A 8 1.09 -10.32 -2.56
C SER A 8 1.16 -10.38 -4.09
N ASP A 9 0.02 -10.25 -4.75
CA ASP A 9 -0.11 -10.27 -6.20
C ASP A 9 -0.87 -9.03 -6.66
N ASN A 10 -0.15 -8.11 -7.31
CA ASN A 10 -0.71 -6.86 -7.80
C ASN A 10 -1.26 -7.04 -9.22
N ALA A 11 -2.58 -7.13 -9.36
CA ALA A 11 -3.28 -7.29 -10.63
C ALA A 11 -3.15 -6.06 -11.56
N VAL A 12 -2.65 -4.93 -11.10
CA VAL A 12 -2.40 -3.73 -11.94
C VAL A 12 -1.42 -4.03 -13.06
N SER A 13 -0.42 -4.88 -12.82
CA SER A 13 0.56 -5.29 -13.84
C SER A 13 -0.06 -6.10 -15.00
N ARG A 14 -1.23 -6.73 -14.77
CA ARG A 14 -1.97 -7.53 -15.75
C ARG A 14 -3.13 -6.77 -16.39
N ALA A 15 -3.36 -5.51 -16.00
CA ALA A 15 -4.43 -4.72 -16.59
C ALA A 15 -4.21 -4.50 -18.09
N ALA A 16 -5.21 -4.78 -18.90
CA ALA A 16 -5.20 -4.49 -20.32
C ALA A 16 -5.21 -2.98 -20.57
N THR A 17 -5.90 -2.22 -19.68
CA THR A 17 -5.87 -0.76 -19.70
C THR A 17 -5.79 -0.21 -18.26
N LEU A 18 -5.06 0.87 -18.10
CA LEU A 18 -5.06 1.72 -16.91
C LEU A 18 -5.13 3.17 -17.37
N VAL A 19 -6.26 3.81 -17.13
CA VAL A 19 -6.56 5.17 -17.60
C VAL A 19 -6.97 6.04 -16.42
N ALA A 20 -6.50 7.30 -16.41
CA ALA A 20 -6.97 8.33 -15.49
C ALA A 20 -7.84 9.34 -16.25
N SER A 21 -8.83 9.92 -15.58
CA SER A 21 -9.72 10.95 -16.16
C SER A 21 -8.97 12.24 -16.51
N THR A 22 -7.90 12.57 -15.78
CA THR A 22 -7.03 13.72 -16.01
C THR A 22 -5.58 13.37 -15.77
N THR A 23 -4.65 14.02 -16.50
CA THR A 23 -3.21 13.79 -16.38
C THR A 23 -2.46 15.12 -16.58
N ALA A 24 -1.56 15.44 -15.69
CA ALA A 24 -0.72 16.61 -15.77
C ALA A 24 0.57 16.31 -16.54
N GLY A 25 0.75 16.91 -17.71
CA GLY A 25 1.95 16.75 -18.54
C GLY A 25 2.26 15.29 -18.87
N GLY A 26 3.52 14.87 -18.66
CA GLY A 26 3.97 13.50 -18.92
C GLY A 26 3.78 12.52 -17.76
N LEU A 27 3.10 12.90 -16.66
CA LEU A 27 2.92 12.08 -15.46
C LEU A 27 1.70 11.13 -15.60
N ALA A 28 1.82 10.20 -16.55
CA ALA A 28 0.74 9.33 -17.00
C ALA A 28 0.27 8.30 -15.95
N ALA A 29 -0.99 7.85 -16.07
CA ALA A 29 -1.56 6.81 -15.23
C ALA A 29 -0.76 5.49 -15.25
N ALA A 30 -0.10 5.16 -16.36
CA ALA A 30 0.77 3.99 -16.49
C ALA A 30 1.91 3.95 -15.47
N ASN A 31 2.31 5.10 -14.91
CA ASN A 31 3.32 5.15 -13.84
C ASN A 31 2.86 4.44 -12.56
N LEU A 32 1.55 4.39 -12.31
CA LEU A 32 0.96 3.70 -11.16
C LEU A 32 1.18 2.17 -11.17
N ALA A 33 1.49 1.59 -12.33
CA ALA A 33 1.81 0.18 -12.46
C ALA A 33 3.27 -0.15 -12.11
N ARG A 34 4.07 0.84 -11.76
CA ARG A 34 5.49 0.69 -11.41
C ARG A 34 5.67 0.64 -9.90
N ASP A 35 6.59 -0.21 -9.44
CA ASP A 35 6.92 -0.38 -8.01
C ASP A 35 8.02 0.59 -7.56
N THR A 36 7.88 1.88 -7.88
CA THR A 36 8.87 2.91 -7.54
C THR A 36 8.20 4.20 -7.08
N LYS A 37 8.73 4.82 -6.04
CA LYS A 37 8.22 6.10 -5.50
C LYS A 37 8.45 7.30 -6.43
N SER A 38 9.41 7.22 -7.33
CA SER A 38 9.79 8.31 -8.25
C SER A 38 8.87 8.41 -9.48
N ASN A 39 8.19 7.33 -9.84
CA ASN A 39 7.26 7.33 -10.98
C ASN A 39 5.86 7.60 -10.48
N VAL A 40 5.41 8.84 -10.63
CA VAL A 40 4.09 9.28 -10.17
C VAL A 40 3.11 9.47 -11.32
N HIS A 41 1.83 9.26 -11.04
CA HIS A 41 0.73 9.88 -11.77
C HIS A 41 0.32 11.16 -11.05
N ARG A 42 0.09 12.24 -11.80
CA ARG A 42 -0.47 13.49 -11.29
C ARG A 42 -1.68 13.89 -12.10
N ALA A 43 -2.78 14.15 -11.43
CA ALA A 43 -3.99 14.73 -12.01
C ALA A 43 -3.84 16.26 -12.19
N THR A 44 -4.65 16.87 -13.04
CA THR A 44 -4.67 18.34 -13.21
C THR A 44 -5.43 19.09 -12.12
N GLY A 45 -6.10 18.37 -11.20
CA GLY A 45 -6.91 18.96 -10.13
C GLY A 45 -7.07 18.01 -8.95
N THR A 46 -7.95 18.39 -8.03
CA THR A 46 -8.19 17.71 -6.75
C THR A 46 -9.13 16.51 -6.85
N SER A 47 -9.50 16.09 -8.05
CA SER A 47 -10.29 14.89 -8.29
C SER A 47 -9.76 14.11 -9.48
N VAL A 48 -9.83 12.77 -9.39
CA VAL A 48 -9.43 11.86 -10.47
C VAL A 48 -10.22 10.56 -10.39
N THR A 49 -10.53 10.00 -11.55
CA THR A 49 -11.10 8.66 -11.69
C THR A 49 -10.08 7.79 -12.41
N TYR A 50 -9.66 6.68 -11.77
CA TYR A 50 -8.87 5.64 -12.42
C TYR A 50 -9.79 4.52 -12.90
N THR A 51 -9.58 4.06 -14.12
CA THR A 51 -10.28 2.91 -14.70
C THR A 51 -9.28 1.87 -15.14
N LEU A 52 -9.43 0.65 -14.60
CA LEU A 52 -8.68 -0.53 -15.00
C LEU A 52 -9.62 -1.51 -15.69
N THR A 53 -9.13 -2.21 -16.71
CA THR A 53 -9.82 -3.34 -17.33
C THR A 53 -8.88 -4.52 -17.48
N TRP A 54 -9.43 -5.73 -17.40
CA TRP A 54 -8.69 -6.98 -17.59
C TRP A 54 -9.36 -7.84 -18.65
N VAL A 55 -8.56 -8.67 -19.34
CA VAL A 55 -9.05 -9.63 -20.33
C VAL A 55 -9.79 -10.78 -19.64
N ALA A 56 -9.32 -11.19 -18.48
CA ALA A 56 -9.93 -12.22 -17.64
C ALA A 56 -10.34 -11.61 -16.27
N ALA A 57 -11.24 -12.29 -15.57
CA ALA A 57 -11.64 -11.86 -14.24
C ALA A 57 -10.46 -11.95 -13.27
N GLU A 58 -10.18 -10.86 -12.54
CA GLU A 58 -9.18 -10.79 -11.49
C GLU A 58 -9.84 -10.80 -10.11
N PRO A 59 -9.32 -11.59 -9.18
CA PRO A 59 -9.80 -11.61 -7.80
C PRO A 59 -9.30 -10.35 -7.07
N ILE A 60 -10.22 -9.50 -6.62
CA ILE A 60 -9.91 -8.22 -5.98
C ILE A 60 -10.60 -8.14 -4.61
N GLY A 61 -9.83 -7.90 -3.56
CA GLY A 61 -10.29 -7.68 -2.19
C GLY A 61 -9.66 -6.45 -1.55
N CYS A 62 -8.75 -5.78 -2.29
CA CYS A 62 -8.10 -4.56 -1.84
C CYS A 62 -7.80 -3.63 -3.00
N VAL A 63 -7.93 -2.33 -2.73
CA VAL A 63 -7.40 -1.24 -3.54
C VAL A 63 -6.61 -0.31 -2.63
N ALA A 64 -5.35 -0.01 -2.98
CA ALA A 64 -4.52 0.91 -2.21
C ALA A 64 -3.63 1.79 -3.10
N LEU A 65 -3.36 3.00 -2.62
CA LEU A 65 -2.34 3.92 -3.12
C LEU A 65 -1.34 4.16 -2.00
N PRO A 66 -0.28 3.35 -1.89
CA PRO A 66 0.64 3.36 -0.75
C PRO A 66 1.39 4.67 -0.55
N PHE A 67 1.64 5.40 -1.63
CA PHE A 67 2.35 6.67 -1.65
C PHE A 67 1.52 7.68 -2.43
N CYS A 68 0.75 8.50 -1.73
CA CYS A 68 -0.09 9.53 -2.32
C CYS A 68 -0.04 10.82 -1.48
N ASN A 69 -0.45 11.93 -2.11
CA ASN A 69 -0.48 13.24 -1.46
C ASN A 69 -1.86 13.60 -0.87
N LEU A 70 -2.71 12.60 -0.66
CA LEU A 70 -4.08 12.81 -0.22
C LEU A 70 -4.16 13.33 1.22
N SER A 71 -5.08 14.27 1.44
CA SER A 71 -5.39 14.81 2.76
C SER A 71 -6.22 13.81 3.60
N PRO A 72 -6.30 13.98 4.93
CA PRO A 72 -7.15 13.14 5.79
C PRO A 72 -8.65 13.23 5.46
N THR A 73 -9.08 14.26 4.73
CA THR A 73 -10.49 14.47 4.31
C THR A 73 -10.77 13.92 2.92
N ALA A 74 -9.74 13.44 2.21
CA ALA A 74 -9.91 12.84 0.89
C ALA A 74 -10.86 11.65 0.95
N THR A 75 -11.70 11.52 -0.07
CA THR A 75 -12.62 10.40 -0.22
C THR A 75 -12.22 9.51 -1.38
N MET A 76 -12.44 8.20 -1.21
CA MET A 76 -12.25 7.20 -2.24
C MET A 76 -13.50 6.33 -2.35
N ARG A 77 -13.97 6.10 -3.58
CA ARG A 77 -15.01 5.13 -3.92
C ARG A 77 -14.47 4.11 -4.89
N VAL A 78 -14.70 2.85 -4.62
CA VAL A 78 -14.25 1.72 -5.46
C VAL A 78 -15.47 0.98 -5.99
N ARG A 79 -15.54 0.79 -7.31
CA ARG A 79 -16.61 0.04 -7.97
C ARG A 79 -16.00 -1.04 -8.86
N ALA A 80 -16.40 -2.28 -8.63
CA ALA A 80 -15.99 -3.44 -9.41
C ALA A 80 -17.14 -3.93 -10.30
N TYR A 81 -16.82 -4.32 -11.53
CA TYR A 81 -17.82 -4.65 -12.56
C TYR A 81 -17.56 -6.03 -13.17
N ALA A 82 -18.64 -6.69 -13.58
CA ALA A 82 -18.61 -7.93 -14.34
C ALA A 82 -18.09 -7.71 -15.78
N SER A 83 -18.00 -8.79 -16.58
CA SER A 83 -17.47 -8.79 -17.95
C SER A 83 -18.24 -7.89 -18.92
N ASN A 84 -19.52 -7.63 -18.67
CA ASN A 84 -20.32 -6.71 -19.48
C ASN A 84 -19.99 -5.22 -19.22
N GLY A 85 -19.12 -4.93 -18.23
CA GLY A 85 -18.66 -3.58 -17.89
C GLY A 85 -19.71 -2.68 -17.24
N THR A 86 -20.93 -3.17 -17.01
CA THR A 86 -22.08 -2.41 -16.48
C THR A 86 -22.66 -2.98 -15.19
N THR A 87 -22.69 -4.31 -15.05
CA THR A 87 -23.16 -4.97 -13.84
C THR A 87 -22.18 -4.73 -12.69
N VAL A 88 -22.62 -4.02 -11.66
CA VAL A 88 -21.82 -3.74 -10.47
C VAL A 88 -21.78 -4.97 -9.57
N LEU A 89 -20.58 -5.48 -9.31
CA LEU A 89 -20.31 -6.60 -8.38
C LEU A 89 -20.05 -6.09 -6.97
N TYR A 90 -19.45 -4.91 -6.87
CA TYR A 90 -19.13 -4.25 -5.60
C TYR A 90 -19.13 -2.75 -5.78
N ASP A 91 -19.64 -2.03 -4.78
CA ASP A 91 -19.55 -0.57 -4.65
C ASP A 91 -19.31 -0.23 -3.18
N SER A 92 -18.18 0.41 -2.90
CA SER A 92 -17.83 0.79 -1.53
C SER A 92 -18.62 1.98 -0.99
N GLY A 93 -19.34 2.70 -1.85
CA GLY A 93 -19.72 4.07 -1.55
C GLY A 93 -18.49 5.00 -1.41
N ALA A 94 -18.72 6.28 -1.27
CA ALA A 94 -17.67 7.24 -0.93
C ALA A 94 -17.34 7.15 0.56
N GLY A 95 -16.06 7.06 0.90
CA GLY A 95 -15.58 7.05 2.28
C GLY A 95 -14.16 7.58 2.35
N LEU A 96 -13.66 7.88 3.56
CA LEU A 96 -12.30 8.42 3.75
C LEU A 96 -11.25 7.50 3.12
N ALA A 97 -10.37 8.07 2.31
CA ALA A 97 -9.29 7.37 1.64
C ALA A 97 -8.10 7.09 2.58
N CYS A 98 -7.69 8.13 3.32
CA CYS A 98 -6.56 8.12 4.25
C CYS A 98 -7.06 8.65 5.59
N PRO A 99 -7.68 7.84 6.43
CA PRO A 99 -8.33 8.33 7.65
C PRO A 99 -7.34 8.90 8.69
N ALA A 100 -6.06 8.50 8.65
CA ALA A 100 -5.02 9.09 9.49
C ALA A 100 -4.21 10.14 8.72
N PRO A 101 -3.72 11.20 9.37
CA PRO A 101 -2.84 12.17 8.74
C PRO A 101 -1.55 11.50 8.25
N ALA A 102 -1.03 11.99 7.12
CA ALA A 102 0.24 11.53 6.57
C ALA A 102 1.39 11.81 7.56
N LEU A 103 2.38 10.92 7.58
CA LEU A 103 3.64 11.18 8.27
C LEU A 103 4.37 12.35 7.59
N ARG A 104 4.95 13.23 8.39
CA ARG A 104 5.58 14.44 7.90
C ARG A 104 7.06 14.48 8.30
N PRO A 105 7.98 14.42 7.34
CA PRO A 105 9.40 14.58 7.64
C PRO A 105 9.71 15.96 8.21
N LEU A 106 10.69 16.03 9.11
CA LEU A 106 11.16 17.29 9.67
C LEU A 106 11.76 18.18 8.56
N GLY A 107 11.49 19.48 8.62
CA GLY A 107 11.99 20.47 7.66
C GLY A 107 11.14 20.66 6.41
N PHE A 108 10.13 19.82 6.18
CA PHE A 108 9.20 19.99 5.06
C PHE A 108 7.94 20.74 5.49
N THR A 109 7.43 21.62 4.63
CA THR A 109 6.07 22.15 4.78
C THR A 109 5.06 21.03 4.57
N ALA A 110 3.82 21.20 5.05
CA ALA A 110 2.78 20.18 4.87
C ALA A 110 2.55 19.81 3.39
N ALA A 111 2.59 20.80 2.49
CA ALA A 111 2.45 20.57 1.06
C ALA A 111 3.65 19.79 0.46
N GLN A 112 4.87 20.18 0.82
CA GLN A 112 6.08 19.49 0.35
C GLN A 112 6.17 18.05 0.91
N ALA A 113 5.82 17.86 2.18
CA ALA A 113 5.86 16.54 2.82
C ALA A 113 4.89 15.55 2.19
N ALA A 114 3.77 16.01 1.62
CA ALA A 114 2.77 15.14 1.01
C ALA A 114 3.31 14.31 -0.16
N SER A 115 4.30 14.81 -0.92
CA SER A 115 4.97 14.07 -2.01
C SER A 115 6.45 13.77 -1.74
N ALA A 116 6.92 13.97 -0.52
CA ALA A 116 8.29 13.64 -0.12
C ALA A 116 8.45 12.14 0.23
N TYR A 117 8.04 11.26 -0.69
CA TYR A 117 7.94 9.81 -0.43
C TYR A 117 9.28 9.17 -0.03
N ALA A 118 10.39 9.62 -0.61
CA ALA A 118 11.73 9.12 -0.28
C ALA A 118 12.17 9.47 1.15
N TYR A 119 11.57 10.49 1.74
CA TYR A 119 11.89 10.98 3.09
C TYR A 119 10.79 10.61 4.11
N GLY A 120 10.01 9.56 3.84
CA GLY A 120 8.96 9.10 4.73
C GLY A 120 7.69 9.96 4.74
N GLY A 121 7.54 10.85 3.75
CA GLY A 121 6.30 11.61 3.54
C GLY A 121 5.23 10.82 2.80
N GLY A 122 4.11 11.50 2.57
CA GLY A 122 2.98 10.92 1.86
C GLY A 122 1.99 10.18 2.75
N ALA A 123 0.88 9.80 2.15
CA ALA A 123 -0.21 9.06 2.79
C ALA A 123 -0.39 7.71 2.09
N CYS A 124 -1.09 6.79 2.75
CA CYS A 124 -1.51 5.52 2.18
C CYS A 124 -3.05 5.48 2.13
N ALA A 125 -3.61 5.66 0.94
CA ALA A 125 -5.03 5.45 0.72
C ALA A 125 -5.30 3.95 0.55
N ARG A 126 -6.38 3.45 1.15
CA ARG A 126 -6.72 2.04 1.09
C ARG A 126 -8.20 1.77 1.27
N ARG A 127 -8.67 0.70 0.63
CA ARG A 127 -10.01 0.16 0.80
C ARG A 127 -9.94 -1.36 0.79
N TRP A 128 -10.38 -1.96 1.88
CA TRP A 128 -10.52 -3.40 2.02
C TRP A 128 -11.98 -3.81 1.81
N PHE A 129 -12.22 -4.94 1.17
CA PHE A 129 -13.57 -5.48 0.96
C PHE A 129 -13.56 -6.98 0.74
N SER A 130 -14.75 -7.59 0.78
CA SER A 130 -14.91 -9.01 0.43
C SER A 130 -14.51 -9.23 -1.01
N GLN A 131 -13.68 -10.25 -1.26
CA GLN A 131 -13.12 -10.51 -2.59
C GLN A 131 -14.23 -10.74 -3.64
N VAL A 132 -14.08 -10.08 -4.78
CA VAL A 132 -14.92 -10.23 -5.97
C VAL A 132 -14.05 -10.52 -7.20
N ASN A 133 -14.58 -11.23 -8.19
CA ASN A 133 -13.89 -11.47 -9.45
C ASN A 133 -14.35 -10.43 -10.48
N ALA A 134 -13.53 -9.43 -10.76
CA ALA A 134 -13.88 -8.29 -11.58
C ALA A 134 -13.12 -8.23 -12.90
N PHE A 135 -13.80 -7.77 -13.94
CA PHE A 135 -13.21 -7.48 -15.27
C PHE A 135 -12.88 -5.99 -15.45
N LYS A 136 -13.52 -5.14 -14.65
CA LYS A 136 -13.29 -3.70 -14.66
C LYS A 136 -13.36 -3.16 -13.25
N LEU A 137 -12.49 -2.21 -12.93
CA LEU A 137 -12.46 -1.48 -11.67
C LEU A 137 -12.48 0.02 -11.97
N VAL A 138 -13.27 0.75 -11.21
CA VAL A 138 -13.31 2.21 -11.24
C VAL A 138 -13.05 2.73 -9.83
N ILE A 139 -12.08 3.62 -9.71
CA ILE A 139 -11.64 4.23 -8.44
C ILE A 139 -11.81 5.73 -8.58
N ASP A 140 -12.78 6.30 -7.86
CA ASP A 140 -12.99 7.74 -7.81
C ASP A 140 -12.29 8.29 -6.57
N ILE A 141 -11.50 9.34 -6.73
CA ILE A 141 -10.81 10.06 -5.65
C ILE A 141 -11.21 11.53 -5.73
N VAL A 142 -11.58 12.09 -4.58
CA VAL A 142 -11.90 13.52 -4.44
C VAL A 142 -11.22 14.04 -3.17
N ASP A 143 -10.41 15.08 -3.32
CA ASP A 143 -9.64 15.71 -2.23
C ASP A 143 -9.66 17.25 -2.36
N THR A 144 -10.79 17.86 -2.08
CA THR A 144 -10.99 19.32 -2.21
C THR A 144 -10.10 20.15 -1.29
N ASN A 145 -9.57 19.53 -0.21
CA ASN A 145 -8.69 20.18 0.77
C ASN A 145 -7.19 19.87 0.53
N ASN A 146 -6.83 19.35 -0.64
CA ASN A 146 -5.45 19.06 -0.97
C ASN A 146 -4.61 20.34 -1.05
N LEU A 147 -3.58 20.45 -0.21
CA LEU A 147 -2.72 21.63 -0.11
C LEU A 147 -1.88 21.90 -1.36
N GLN A 148 -1.70 20.89 -2.21
CA GLN A 148 -0.96 21.02 -3.47
C GLN A 148 -1.87 21.38 -4.64
N GLY A 149 -3.20 21.30 -4.48
CA GLY A 149 -4.19 21.61 -5.51
C GLY A 149 -4.35 20.53 -6.60
N TYR A 150 -3.71 19.35 -6.42
CA TYR A 150 -3.82 18.23 -7.35
C TYR A 150 -3.68 16.89 -6.61
N VAL A 151 -4.24 15.85 -7.19
CA VAL A 151 -4.03 14.45 -6.72
C VAL A 151 -2.79 13.89 -7.37
N GLU A 152 -1.91 13.30 -6.54
CA GLU A 152 -0.71 12.58 -6.98
C GLU A 152 -0.57 11.26 -6.26
N ALA A 153 -0.12 10.22 -6.97
CA ALA A 153 0.19 8.93 -6.38
C ALA A 153 1.34 8.23 -7.14
N ALA A 154 2.16 7.46 -6.43
CA ALA A 154 3.29 6.75 -7.02
C ALA A 154 2.94 5.31 -7.42
N CYS A 155 2.21 4.57 -6.62
CA CYS A 155 1.90 3.17 -6.86
C CYS A 155 0.40 2.92 -6.72
N LEU A 156 -0.14 1.97 -7.48
CA LEU A 156 -1.48 1.44 -7.29
C LEU A 156 -1.39 -0.06 -7.02
N VAL A 157 -2.00 -0.50 -5.94
CA VAL A 157 -2.10 -1.91 -5.57
C VAL A 157 -3.55 -2.34 -5.64
N VAL A 158 -3.81 -3.35 -6.46
CA VAL A 158 -5.13 -3.96 -6.63
C VAL A 158 -4.96 -5.46 -6.63
N GLY A 159 -5.66 -6.21 -5.77
CA GLY A 159 -5.51 -7.66 -5.79
C GLY A 159 -6.31 -8.40 -4.73
N ALA A 160 -6.17 -9.72 -4.78
CA ALA A 160 -6.71 -10.61 -3.78
C ALA A 160 -6.06 -10.39 -2.42
N THR A 161 -6.85 -10.47 -1.38
CA THR A 161 -6.38 -10.41 0.01
C THR A 161 -6.22 -11.80 0.58
N TRP A 162 -5.10 -12.05 1.23
CA TRP A 162 -4.94 -13.18 2.13
C TRP A 162 -4.93 -12.67 3.58
N SER A 163 -5.64 -13.38 4.45
CA SER A 163 -5.66 -13.15 5.88
C SER A 163 -5.53 -14.50 6.58
N PRO A 164 -4.54 -14.71 7.48
CA PRO A 164 -4.39 -15.96 8.19
C PRO A 164 -5.53 -16.16 9.18
N LYS A 165 -5.81 -17.41 9.53
CA LYS A 165 -6.82 -17.77 10.52
C LYS A 165 -6.56 -17.15 11.90
N TYR A 166 -5.29 -17.08 12.29
CA TYR A 166 -4.84 -16.44 13.53
C TYR A 166 -3.95 -15.26 13.21
N ASN A 167 -4.16 -14.16 13.93
CA ASN A 167 -3.40 -12.94 13.73
C ASN A 167 -1.93 -13.10 14.12
N ALA A 168 -1.10 -12.11 13.78
CA ALA A 168 0.27 -12.01 14.23
C ALA A 168 0.36 -12.12 15.75
N SER A 169 1.30 -12.93 16.24
CA SER A 169 1.57 -13.09 17.69
C SER A 169 2.47 -11.98 18.23
N ALA A 170 3.33 -11.43 17.36
CA ALA A 170 4.18 -10.28 17.66
C ALA A 170 4.47 -9.50 16.38
N THR A 171 4.58 -8.19 16.52
CA THR A 171 4.96 -7.26 15.46
C THR A 171 5.59 -6.00 16.07
N SER A 172 6.36 -5.29 15.27
CA SER A 172 6.91 -3.97 15.61
C SER A 172 7.03 -3.12 14.36
N VAL A 173 7.25 -1.83 14.53
CA VAL A 173 7.62 -0.93 13.43
C VAL A 173 8.99 -0.35 13.76
N SER A 174 9.93 -0.49 12.83
CA SER A 174 11.23 0.18 12.89
C SER A 174 11.32 1.22 11.79
N VAL A 175 11.86 2.37 12.12
CA VAL A 175 12.19 3.42 11.17
C VAL A 175 13.66 3.30 10.82
N ILE A 176 13.96 3.18 9.53
CA ILE A 176 15.31 3.16 8.98
C ILE A 176 15.59 4.54 8.41
N ASP A 177 16.48 5.26 9.08
CA ASP A 177 16.96 6.59 8.64
C ASP A 177 18.36 6.43 8.06
N ARG A 178 18.54 6.87 6.80
CA ARG A 178 19.81 6.83 6.08
C ARG A 178 20.50 8.18 6.03
N THR A 179 20.19 9.07 7.00
CA THR A 179 20.87 10.35 7.17
C THR A 179 22.35 10.12 7.50
N GLU A 180 23.23 10.72 6.72
CA GLU A 180 24.68 10.69 6.97
C GLU A 180 25.08 11.81 7.91
N ILE A 181 25.85 11.46 8.94
CA ILE A 181 26.34 12.41 9.92
C ILE A 181 27.86 12.49 9.80
N SER A 182 28.38 13.70 9.52
CA SER A 182 29.81 14.00 9.44
C SER A 182 30.19 15.08 10.47
N ARG A 183 31.49 15.32 10.63
CA ARG A 183 31.99 16.42 11.46
C ARG A 183 32.90 17.34 10.66
N SER A 184 32.73 18.66 10.85
CA SER A 184 33.62 19.67 10.32
C SER A 184 35.00 19.63 11.03
N ALA A 185 36.00 20.27 10.46
CA ALA A 185 37.30 20.44 11.12
C ALA A 185 37.23 21.22 12.44
N ALA A 186 36.20 22.03 12.63
CA ALA A 186 35.91 22.76 13.88
C ALA A 186 35.14 21.88 14.90
N GLY A 187 34.76 20.64 14.56
CA GLY A 187 34.05 19.74 15.45
C GLY A 187 32.52 19.81 15.36
N ASP A 188 31.96 20.69 14.52
CA ASP A 188 30.51 20.80 14.34
C ASP A 188 29.96 19.54 13.66
N GLN A 189 28.78 19.11 14.10
CA GLN A 189 28.07 18.00 13.50
C GLN A 189 27.26 18.49 12.28
N LEU A 190 27.52 17.90 11.14
CA LEU A 190 26.82 18.15 9.89
C LEU A 190 25.96 16.94 9.57
N ALA A 191 24.70 17.15 9.23
CA ALA A 191 23.76 16.10 8.83
C ALA A 191 23.34 16.31 7.38
N ASP A 192 23.52 15.26 6.55
CA ASP A 192 22.99 15.19 5.18
C ASP A 192 21.76 14.28 5.19
N PRO A 193 20.53 14.84 5.02
CA PRO A 193 19.29 14.08 5.15
C PRO A 193 19.20 12.98 4.09
N GLY A 194 19.15 11.72 4.53
CA GLY A 194 18.96 10.54 3.71
C GLY A 194 17.51 10.16 3.52
N THR A 195 17.29 9.04 2.82
CA THR A 195 15.94 8.45 2.68
C THR A 195 15.50 7.80 3.99
N ILE A 196 14.18 7.86 4.25
CA ILE A 196 13.55 7.20 5.40
C ILE A 196 12.62 6.11 4.89
N SER A 197 12.70 4.92 5.48
CA SER A 197 11.81 3.80 5.21
C SER A 197 11.36 3.12 6.50
N ARG A 198 10.25 2.39 6.43
CA ARG A 198 9.76 1.60 7.57
C ARG A 198 10.04 0.12 7.32
N LYS A 199 10.12 -0.61 8.43
CA LYS A 199 10.31 -2.05 8.43
C LYS A 199 9.39 -2.68 9.45
N VAL A 200 8.66 -3.71 9.05
CA VAL A 200 7.67 -4.38 9.88
C VAL A 200 7.93 -5.89 9.86
N PRO A 201 8.48 -6.46 10.95
CA PRO A 201 8.49 -7.90 11.18
C PRO A 201 7.13 -8.34 11.73
N VAL A 202 6.67 -9.49 11.26
CA VAL A 202 5.41 -10.13 11.67
C VAL A 202 5.67 -11.59 12.00
N ASP A 203 5.40 -11.99 13.24
CA ASP A 203 5.51 -13.37 13.69
C ASP A 203 4.16 -14.08 13.59
N LEU A 204 4.08 -15.15 12.82
CA LEU A 204 2.93 -16.03 12.71
C LEU A 204 3.26 -17.38 13.39
N ARG A 205 2.78 -17.58 14.64
CA ARG A 205 3.20 -18.73 15.48
C ARG A 205 2.25 -19.92 15.51
N ALA A 206 1.03 -19.74 15.02
CA ALA A 206 -0.01 -20.79 15.09
C ALA A 206 -0.71 -20.98 13.74
N MET A 207 0.06 -21.06 12.67
CA MET A 207 -0.45 -21.16 11.31
C MET A 207 -0.95 -22.59 11.03
N PRO A 208 -2.22 -22.80 10.68
CA PRO A 208 -2.72 -24.12 10.28
C PRO A 208 -2.18 -24.53 8.91
N GLU A 209 -2.36 -25.80 8.55
CA GLU A 209 -1.80 -26.38 7.32
C GLU A 209 -2.26 -25.64 6.04
N ALA A 210 -3.51 -25.25 5.97
CA ALA A 210 -4.06 -24.51 4.82
C ALA A 210 -3.38 -23.13 4.66
N ASP A 211 -3.17 -22.41 5.77
CA ASP A 211 -2.48 -21.13 5.77
C ASP A 211 -0.99 -21.29 5.44
N ARG A 212 -0.34 -22.36 5.94
CA ARG A 212 1.04 -22.69 5.58
C ARG A 212 1.22 -22.88 4.07
N ALA A 213 0.33 -23.65 3.43
CA ALA A 213 0.39 -23.86 1.98
C ALA A 213 0.26 -22.53 1.24
N ARG A 214 -0.74 -21.70 1.62
CA ARG A 214 -0.98 -20.41 1.02
C ARG A 214 0.16 -19.41 1.24
N PHE A 215 0.73 -19.41 2.46
CA PHE A 215 1.90 -18.59 2.79
C PHE A 215 3.12 -18.99 1.93
N LEU A 216 3.37 -20.29 1.76
CA LEU A 216 4.47 -20.78 0.95
C LEU A 216 4.32 -20.38 -0.52
N ASP A 217 3.12 -20.49 -1.08
CA ASP A 217 2.83 -20.03 -2.44
C ASP A 217 3.04 -18.51 -2.59
N MET A 218 2.59 -17.73 -1.61
CA MET A 218 2.81 -16.29 -1.57
C MET A 218 4.29 -15.95 -1.55
N VAL A 219 5.08 -16.58 -0.67
CA VAL A 219 6.53 -16.35 -0.54
C VAL A 219 7.27 -16.71 -1.82
N ARG A 220 6.89 -17.80 -2.48
CA ARG A 220 7.50 -18.24 -3.75
C ARG A 220 7.16 -17.32 -4.91
N ASN A 221 5.93 -16.83 -4.98
CA ASN A 221 5.44 -16.02 -6.10
C ASN A 221 5.80 -14.53 -5.95
N SER A 222 5.87 -14.00 -4.73
CA SER A 222 6.20 -12.58 -4.53
C SER A 222 7.67 -12.26 -4.78
N ARG A 223 8.61 -13.18 -4.58
CA ARG A 223 10.06 -13.00 -4.84
C ARG A 223 10.54 -11.55 -4.64
N ALA A 224 10.86 -10.87 -5.76
CA ALA A 224 11.32 -9.49 -5.82
C ALA A 224 10.19 -8.45 -5.89
N TYR A 225 8.93 -8.88 -6.02
CA TYR A 225 7.79 -7.96 -6.09
C TYR A 225 7.40 -7.47 -4.68
N PRO A 226 7.04 -6.20 -4.54
CA PRO A 226 6.58 -5.68 -3.27
C PRO A 226 5.19 -6.25 -2.92
N VAL A 227 4.90 -6.32 -1.64
CA VAL A 227 3.63 -6.75 -1.07
C VAL A 227 3.03 -5.62 -0.23
N LEU A 228 1.71 -5.51 -0.22
CA LEU A 228 1.01 -4.65 0.72
C LEU A 228 0.64 -5.48 1.95
N LEU A 229 1.12 -5.06 3.10
CA LEU A 229 0.82 -5.65 4.39
C LEU A 229 0.09 -4.62 5.25
N SER A 230 -1.02 -5.01 5.88
CA SER A 230 -1.64 -4.29 6.99
C SER A 230 -1.83 -5.24 8.15
N VAL A 231 -1.20 -4.95 9.29
CA VAL A 231 -1.27 -5.82 10.47
C VAL A 231 -2.55 -5.60 11.25
N PHE A 232 -3.05 -4.36 11.27
CA PHE A 232 -4.29 -3.96 11.96
C PHE A 232 -5.25 -3.29 10.98
N PRO A 233 -5.74 -4.03 9.94
CA PRO A 233 -6.63 -3.45 8.94
C PRO A 233 -7.96 -3.06 9.58
N GLU A 234 -8.50 -1.90 9.20
CA GLU A 234 -9.79 -1.38 9.68
C GLU A 234 -9.87 -1.26 11.21
N ASP A 235 -8.76 -0.92 11.87
CA ASP A 235 -8.74 -0.67 13.30
C ASP A 235 -9.42 0.65 13.65
N ALA A 236 -9.98 0.73 14.87
CA ALA A 236 -10.59 1.95 15.38
C ALA A 236 -9.54 3.05 15.62
N ASP A 237 -8.30 2.65 15.98
CA ASP A 237 -7.14 3.55 16.00
C ASP A 237 -6.55 3.66 14.59
N LEU A 238 -6.93 4.72 13.90
CA LEU A 238 -6.51 5.02 12.54
C LEU A 238 -4.99 5.26 12.42
N ALA A 239 -4.34 5.72 13.49
CA ALA A 239 -2.89 5.91 13.52
C ALA A 239 -2.18 4.56 13.61
N LEU A 240 -2.70 3.64 14.41
CA LEU A 240 -2.19 2.27 14.50
C LEU A 240 -2.25 1.56 13.15
N GLU A 241 -3.38 1.62 12.45
CA GLU A 241 -3.49 1.03 11.11
C GLU A 241 -2.50 1.67 10.13
N ARG A 242 -2.36 3.03 10.13
CA ARG A 242 -1.37 3.73 9.29
C ARG A 242 0.04 3.25 9.54
N ASP A 243 0.44 3.17 10.82
CA ASP A 243 1.82 2.88 11.21
C ASP A 243 2.21 1.44 10.87
N PHE A 244 1.26 0.50 10.93
CA PHE A 244 1.44 -0.91 10.62
C PHE A 244 0.92 -1.32 9.25
N THR A 245 0.64 -0.36 8.36
CA THR A 245 0.39 -0.62 6.94
C THR A 245 1.62 -0.22 6.13
N ILE A 246 2.16 -1.16 5.35
CA ILE A 246 3.40 -0.98 4.60
C ILE A 246 3.29 -1.60 3.21
N TYR A 247 3.84 -0.94 2.20
CA TYR A 247 4.07 -1.49 0.87
C TYR A 247 5.57 -1.63 0.63
N GLY A 248 6.03 -2.86 0.56
CA GLY A 248 7.47 -3.10 0.57
C GLY A 248 7.86 -4.50 0.11
N ARG A 249 9.16 -4.78 0.16
CA ARG A 249 9.74 -6.07 -0.20
C ARG A 249 10.17 -6.84 1.03
N ARG A 250 10.20 -8.16 0.89
CA ARG A 250 10.79 -9.02 1.92
C ARG A 250 12.29 -8.78 2.00
N THR A 251 12.81 -8.66 3.21
CA THR A 251 14.25 -8.45 3.48
C THR A 251 14.96 -9.69 3.95
N LYS A 252 14.20 -10.68 4.42
CA LYS A 252 14.75 -11.97 4.90
C LYS A 252 14.04 -13.14 4.28
N ASP A 253 14.72 -14.27 4.25
CA ASP A 253 14.08 -15.55 3.97
C ASP A 253 13.09 -15.89 5.08
N SER A 254 11.99 -16.52 4.70
CA SER A 254 10.93 -16.91 5.63
C SER A 254 11.01 -18.42 5.85
N ASP A 255 11.54 -18.82 7.00
CA ASP A 255 11.56 -20.23 7.40
C ASP A 255 10.18 -20.63 7.93
N ILE A 256 9.70 -21.80 7.54
CA ILE A 256 8.47 -22.38 8.07
C ILE A 256 8.86 -23.52 9.00
N ALA A 257 8.75 -23.29 10.29
CA ALA A 257 9.03 -24.27 11.32
C ALA A 257 7.77 -25.04 11.72
N TYR A 258 7.88 -26.38 11.79
CA TYR A 258 6.86 -27.24 12.38
C TYR A 258 7.06 -27.23 13.90
N GLN A 259 6.14 -26.65 14.66
CA GLN A 259 6.27 -26.50 16.10
C GLN A 259 5.63 -27.66 16.87
N PHE A 260 4.40 -28.03 16.52
CA PHE A 260 3.65 -29.16 17.07
C PHE A 260 2.54 -29.55 16.11
N LEU A 261 1.85 -30.66 16.38
CA LEU A 261 0.89 -31.27 15.45
C LEU A 261 -0.11 -30.26 14.88
N GLY A 262 -0.06 -30.03 13.56
CA GLY A 262 -0.93 -29.15 12.83
C GLY A 262 -0.67 -27.64 12.99
N ALA A 263 0.44 -27.26 13.65
CA ALA A 263 0.81 -25.86 13.83
C ALA A 263 2.19 -25.55 13.29
N TYR A 264 2.26 -24.51 12.49
CA TYR A 264 3.47 -23.99 11.86
C TYR A 264 3.75 -22.57 12.31
N ALA A 265 5.02 -22.20 12.36
CA ALA A 265 5.45 -20.84 12.66
C ALA A 265 6.36 -20.30 11.57
N THR A 266 6.28 -19.00 11.36
CA THR A 266 7.16 -18.28 10.43
C THR A 266 7.25 -16.82 10.84
N THR A 267 8.33 -16.16 10.41
CA THR A 267 8.46 -14.69 10.50
C THR A 267 8.51 -14.12 9.10
N LEU A 268 7.68 -13.11 8.85
CA LEU A 268 7.69 -12.32 7.62
C LEU A 268 8.22 -10.93 7.96
N GLU A 269 9.27 -10.49 7.28
CA GLU A 269 9.85 -9.17 7.46
C GLU A 269 9.74 -8.38 6.15
N ILE A 270 9.02 -7.25 6.20
CA ILE A 270 8.81 -6.36 5.05
C ILE A 270 9.49 -5.03 5.33
N GLU A 271 10.26 -4.54 4.37
CA GLU A 271 10.81 -3.18 4.33
C GLU A 271 10.17 -2.38 3.20
N GLU A 272 9.80 -1.16 3.50
CA GLU A 272 9.19 -0.21 2.57
C GLU A 272 10.11 0.07 1.37
N ILE A 273 9.55 0.09 0.15
CA ILE A 273 10.30 0.36 -1.08
C ILE A 273 10.82 1.79 -1.13
#